data_85083b05a4a97bfb617ca8eec5060815
#
_entry.id   85083b05a4a97bfb617ca8eec5060815
#
_cell.length_a   1.000
_cell.length_b   1.000
_cell.length_c   1.000
_cell.angle_alpha   90.00
_cell.angle_beta   90.00
_cell.angle_gamma   90.00
#
_symmetry.space_group_name_H-M   'P 1'
#
loop_
_entity.id
_entity.type
_entity.pdbx_description
1 polymer ?
#
loop_
_entity_poly.entity_id
_entity_poly.type
_entity_poly.pdbx_seq_one_letter_code
_entity_poly.pdbx_strand_id
1 'polypeptide(L)'
;GWWKEWTPQIVVGANDPSTNDVLGDPNKDDYGFTGTSSVGNGHWNRYYIVATKHFGVKNVGELGMHFGYVYNKRLDYHRNGPVAGVNFQFALPATSFWMKAVNGLNVIAEYDSYSVNCGIGYNFWKDYISGVVELTQCKYPSAGMVFRIHLK
;
A
#
# COMPACT_ATOMS: atom_id res chain seq x y z
N GLY A 1 20.84 -19.07 -2.87
CA GLY A 1 21.75 -18.32 -3.70
C GLY A 1 21.54 -16.82 -3.55
N TRP A 2 22.56 -16.04 -3.74
CA TRP A 2 22.59 -14.58 -3.62
C TRP A 2 21.47 -13.83 -4.40
N TRP A 3 20.95 -14.39 -5.49
CA TRP A 3 19.81 -13.87 -6.23
C TRP A 3 18.56 -13.66 -5.36
N LYS A 4 18.26 -14.56 -4.45
CA LYS A 4 17.08 -14.46 -3.57
C LYS A 4 17.18 -13.29 -2.58
N GLU A 5 18.39 -12.92 -2.21
CA GLU A 5 18.63 -11.83 -1.28
C GLU A 5 18.48 -10.46 -1.95
N TRP A 6 18.73 -10.36 -3.27
CA TRP A 6 18.69 -9.11 -4.02
C TRP A 6 17.44 -8.92 -4.88
N THR A 7 16.76 -10.00 -5.26
CA THR A 7 15.58 -9.92 -6.12
C THR A 7 14.39 -9.31 -5.37
N PRO A 8 13.78 -8.20 -5.84
CA PRO A 8 12.55 -7.69 -5.27
C PRO A 8 11.37 -8.58 -5.65
N GLN A 9 10.33 -8.58 -4.84
CA GLN A 9 9.03 -9.12 -5.21
C GLN A 9 8.34 -8.12 -6.14
N ILE A 10 7.87 -8.59 -7.29
CA ILE A 10 7.13 -7.76 -8.25
C ILE A 10 5.68 -8.18 -8.24
N VAL A 11 4.78 -7.20 -8.12
CA VAL A 11 3.34 -7.37 -8.16
C VAL A 11 2.78 -6.50 -9.28
N VAL A 12 1.95 -7.08 -10.12
CA VAL A 12 1.17 -6.38 -11.14
C VAL A 12 -0.29 -6.61 -10.82
N GLY A 13 -1.09 -5.57 -10.88
CA GLY A 13 -2.50 -5.69 -10.56
C GLY A 13 -3.36 -4.60 -11.20
N ALA A 14 -4.65 -4.78 -11.04
CA ALA A 14 -5.65 -3.82 -11.47
C ALA A 14 -6.75 -3.73 -10.40
N ASN A 15 -7.20 -2.52 -10.15
CA ASN A 15 -8.37 -2.23 -9.34
C ASN A 15 -9.50 -1.85 -10.29
N ASP A 16 -10.64 -2.49 -10.13
CA ASP A 16 -11.87 -2.21 -10.89
C ASP A 16 -11.64 -2.08 -12.42
N PRO A 17 -11.06 -3.08 -13.08
CA PRO A 17 -10.67 -3.01 -14.48
C PRO A 17 -11.88 -2.98 -15.44
N SER A 18 -13.08 -3.25 -14.93
CA SER A 18 -14.32 -3.30 -15.71
C SER A 18 -15.09 -1.98 -15.70
N THR A 19 -14.73 -1.03 -14.83
CA THR A 19 -15.42 0.26 -14.79
C THR A 19 -14.86 1.20 -15.83
N ASN A 20 -15.72 1.73 -16.68
CA ASN A 20 -15.39 2.71 -17.71
C ASN A 20 -15.63 4.12 -17.23
N ASP A 21 -14.80 5.04 -17.69
CA ASP A 21 -15.05 6.47 -17.56
C ASP A 21 -15.94 6.93 -18.72
N VAL A 22 -17.23 7.06 -18.44
CA VAL A 22 -18.22 7.56 -19.41
C VAL A 22 -18.57 9.04 -19.12
N LEU A 23 -17.83 9.69 -18.27
CA LEU A 23 -18.05 11.11 -17.99
C LEU A 23 -17.56 11.97 -19.15
N GLY A 24 -18.43 12.23 -20.13
CA GLY A 24 -18.28 13.31 -21.09
C GLY A 24 -18.38 12.98 -22.57
N ASP A 25 -18.26 11.74 -23.00
CA ASP A 25 -18.40 11.42 -24.43
C ASP A 25 -19.33 10.22 -24.65
N PRO A 26 -20.59 10.48 -25.10
CA PRO A 26 -21.55 9.41 -25.39
C PRO A 26 -21.15 8.52 -26.58
N ASN A 27 -20.07 8.85 -27.29
CA ASN A 27 -19.59 8.08 -28.46
C ASN A 27 -18.26 7.35 -28.18
N LYS A 28 -17.73 7.41 -26.99
CA LYS A 28 -16.56 6.62 -26.61
C LYS A 28 -16.99 5.30 -26.02
N ASP A 29 -16.94 4.27 -26.85
CA ASP A 29 -16.95 2.87 -26.42
C ASP A 29 -15.62 2.53 -25.73
N ASP A 30 -15.34 3.17 -24.60
CA ASP A 30 -14.13 2.88 -23.85
C ASP A 30 -14.42 1.70 -22.92
N TYR A 31 -14.09 0.51 -23.40
CA TYR A 31 -14.23 -0.73 -22.67
C TYR A 31 -13.07 -0.88 -21.70
N GLY A 32 -13.38 -1.23 -20.44
CA GLY A 32 -12.38 -1.69 -19.50
C GLY A 32 -11.62 -2.90 -20.00
N PHE A 33 -10.59 -3.32 -19.28
CA PHE A 33 -9.75 -4.47 -19.65
C PHE A 33 -10.55 -5.75 -19.94
N THR A 34 -11.71 -5.93 -19.31
CA THR A 34 -12.58 -7.10 -19.50
C THR A 34 -13.55 -6.99 -20.67
N GLY A 35 -13.55 -5.88 -21.40
CA GLY A 35 -14.48 -5.66 -22.53
C GLY A 35 -15.95 -5.50 -22.11
N THR A 36 -16.24 -5.39 -20.82
CA THR A 36 -17.59 -5.16 -20.31
C THR A 36 -17.83 -3.67 -20.11
N SER A 37 -18.89 -3.16 -20.68
CA SER A 37 -19.34 -1.79 -20.43
C SER A 37 -20.07 -1.75 -19.09
N SER A 38 -19.43 -1.24 -18.04
CA SER A 38 -20.11 -0.89 -16.81
C SER A 38 -20.21 0.62 -16.69
N VAL A 39 -21.39 1.11 -16.35
CA VAL A 39 -21.62 2.52 -16.11
C VAL A 39 -21.00 2.89 -14.78
N GLY A 40 -19.87 3.56 -14.80
CA GLY A 40 -19.15 4.02 -13.62
C GLY A 40 -18.36 5.27 -13.95
N ASN A 41 -17.82 5.91 -12.93
CA ASN A 41 -17.01 7.11 -13.12
C ASN A 41 -15.53 6.81 -13.42
N GLY A 42 -15.13 5.53 -13.54
CA GLY A 42 -13.76 5.12 -13.81
C GLY A 42 -12.74 5.52 -12.74
N HIS A 43 -13.18 6.12 -11.63
CA HIS A 43 -12.27 6.66 -10.61
C HIS A 43 -11.35 5.58 -10.02
N TRP A 44 -11.84 4.37 -9.84
CA TRP A 44 -11.12 3.25 -9.27
C TRP A 44 -10.44 2.35 -10.32
N ASN A 45 -10.65 2.60 -11.62
CA ASN A 45 -10.01 1.84 -12.68
C ASN A 45 -8.51 2.16 -12.73
N ARG A 46 -7.72 1.42 -11.96
CA ARG A 46 -6.27 1.62 -11.87
C ARG A 46 -5.53 0.34 -12.20
N TYR A 47 -4.45 0.50 -12.95
CA TYR A 47 -3.45 -0.53 -13.20
C TYR A 47 -2.18 -0.15 -12.46
N TYR A 48 -1.48 -1.12 -11.89
CA TYR A 48 -0.27 -0.84 -11.15
C TYR A 48 0.76 -1.95 -11.30
N ILE A 49 2.01 -1.54 -11.18
CA ILE A 49 3.16 -2.42 -11.00
C ILE A 49 3.94 -1.93 -9.79
N VAL A 50 4.30 -2.82 -8.89
CA VAL A 50 5.04 -2.50 -7.67
C VAL A 50 6.14 -3.51 -7.46
N ALA A 51 7.34 -3.03 -7.18
CA ALA A 51 8.47 -3.81 -6.72
C ALA A 51 8.67 -3.57 -5.22
N THR A 52 8.75 -4.64 -4.44
CA THR A 52 8.91 -4.59 -2.98
C THR A 52 10.16 -5.34 -2.56
N LYS A 53 10.91 -4.77 -1.62
CA LYS A 53 12.08 -5.38 -1.02
C LYS A 53 12.12 -5.14 0.48
N HIS A 54 12.51 -6.16 1.22
CA HIS A 54 12.70 -6.12 2.66
C HIS A 54 14.17 -6.30 3.01
N PHE A 55 14.63 -5.52 3.98
CA PHE A 55 16.00 -5.53 4.49
C PHE A 55 15.97 -5.72 6.01
N GLY A 56 16.48 -6.85 6.47
CA GLY A 56 16.63 -7.10 7.90
C GLY A 56 17.80 -6.30 8.49
N VAL A 57 17.52 -5.53 9.56
CA VAL A 57 18.55 -4.82 10.33
C VAL A 57 18.72 -5.57 11.65
N LYS A 58 19.84 -6.26 11.79
CA LYS A 58 20.12 -7.15 12.93
C LYS A 58 19.89 -6.42 14.26
N ASN A 59 19.08 -7.04 15.14
CA ASN A 59 18.74 -6.56 16.47
C ASN A 59 18.02 -5.19 16.52
N VAL A 60 17.51 -4.69 15.39
CA VAL A 60 16.80 -3.40 15.32
C VAL A 60 15.41 -3.59 14.72
N GLY A 61 15.31 -4.26 13.57
CA GLY A 61 14.04 -4.46 12.90
C GLY A 61 14.18 -4.82 11.43
N GLU A 62 13.12 -4.56 10.69
CA GLU A 62 13.03 -4.79 9.26
C GLU A 62 12.57 -3.53 8.54
N LEU A 63 13.32 -3.14 7.51
CA LEU A 63 12.99 -2.06 6.59
C LEU A 63 12.34 -2.66 5.35
N GLY A 64 11.08 -2.34 5.09
CA GLY A 64 10.41 -2.61 3.84
C GLY A 64 10.45 -1.37 2.94
N MET A 65 10.72 -1.57 1.67
CA MET A 65 10.69 -0.52 0.66
C MET A 65 9.89 -1.00 -0.53
N HIS A 66 9.05 -0.13 -1.09
CA HIS A 66 8.36 -0.39 -2.33
C HIS A 66 8.45 0.81 -3.27
N PHE A 67 8.50 0.50 -4.54
CA PHE A 67 8.50 1.46 -5.62
C PHE A 67 7.66 0.93 -6.76
N GLY A 68 6.85 1.77 -7.37
CA GLY A 68 5.95 1.34 -8.42
C GLY A 68 5.46 2.48 -9.29
N TYR A 69 4.53 2.11 -10.15
CA TYR A 69 3.84 3.05 -11.03
C TYR A 69 2.36 2.70 -11.06
N VAL A 70 1.52 3.74 -10.99
CA VAL A 70 0.07 3.64 -11.05
C VAL A 70 -0.43 4.37 -12.28
N TYR A 71 -1.35 3.76 -13.00
CA TYR A 71 -1.99 4.30 -14.19
C TYR A 71 -3.50 4.14 -14.12
N ASN A 72 -4.22 5.21 -14.40
CA ASN A 72 -5.67 5.25 -14.62
C ASN A 72 -5.93 5.88 -15.99
N LYS A 73 -6.88 5.34 -16.74
CA LYS A 73 -7.21 5.82 -18.09
C LYS A 73 -7.90 7.19 -18.10
N ARG A 74 -8.45 7.64 -16.97
CA ARG A 74 -9.11 8.96 -16.91
C ARG A 74 -8.12 10.08 -17.18
N LEU A 75 -8.50 11.00 -18.05
CA LEU A 75 -7.68 12.15 -18.41
C LEU A 75 -7.52 13.16 -17.25
N ASP A 76 -8.51 13.24 -16.38
CA ASP A 76 -8.53 14.11 -15.21
C ASP A 76 -7.96 13.45 -13.93
N TYR A 77 -7.44 12.22 -14.05
CA TYR A 77 -6.88 11.50 -12.91
C TYR A 77 -5.45 11.94 -12.61
N HIS A 78 -5.30 12.78 -11.62
CA HIS A 78 -4.04 13.42 -11.24
C HIS A 78 -3.13 12.56 -10.34
N ARG A 79 -3.50 11.31 -10.07
CA ARG A 79 -2.66 10.34 -9.33
C ARG A 79 -2.01 9.30 -10.22
N ASN A 80 -1.86 9.59 -11.51
CA ASN A 80 -1.06 8.79 -12.41
C ASN A 80 0.42 9.12 -12.22
N GLY A 81 1.24 8.12 -11.99
CA GLY A 81 2.66 8.37 -11.83
C GLY A 81 3.38 7.39 -10.91
N PRO A 82 4.63 7.72 -10.55
CA PRO A 82 5.41 6.91 -9.64
C PRO A 82 4.83 6.94 -8.23
N VAL A 83 4.88 5.79 -7.58
CA VAL A 83 4.54 5.62 -6.17
C VAL A 83 5.73 5.01 -5.45
N ALA A 84 5.96 5.40 -4.22
CA ALA A 84 7.03 4.87 -3.40
C ALA A 84 6.61 4.84 -1.94
N GLY A 85 7.14 3.90 -1.18
CA GLY A 85 6.91 3.88 0.24
C GLY A 85 7.98 3.12 0.99
N VAL A 86 8.07 3.44 2.26
CA VAL A 86 8.94 2.77 3.20
C VAL A 86 8.14 2.44 4.46
N ASN A 87 8.43 1.29 5.03
CA ASN A 87 7.94 0.94 6.36
C ASN A 87 9.07 0.37 7.19
N PHE A 88 9.05 0.64 8.48
CA PHE A 88 10.02 0.10 9.43
C PHE A 88 9.29 -0.58 10.58
N GLN A 89 9.49 -1.89 10.69
CA GLN A 89 8.98 -2.71 11.78
C GLN A 89 10.09 -2.95 12.79
N PHE A 90 9.88 -2.52 14.03
CA PHE A 90 10.85 -2.75 15.09
C PHE A 90 10.89 -4.21 15.54
N ALA A 91 12.10 -4.75 15.75
CA ALA A 91 12.37 -6.08 16.26
C ALA A 91 13.60 -6.07 17.18
N LEU A 92 13.49 -5.33 18.28
CA LEU A 92 14.54 -5.19 19.30
C LEU A 92 14.63 -6.46 20.16
N PRO A 93 15.81 -6.77 20.74
CA PRO A 93 15.92 -7.82 21.75
C PRO A 93 14.97 -7.55 22.93
N ALA A 94 14.04 -8.47 23.19
CA ALA A 94 12.94 -8.26 24.14
C ALA A 94 13.39 -8.41 25.60
N THR A 95 14.41 -7.67 26.03
CA THR A 95 15.00 -7.73 27.37
C THR A 95 14.26 -6.87 28.41
N SER A 96 13.46 -5.87 27.97
CA SER A 96 12.68 -5.01 28.84
C SER A 96 11.22 -4.89 28.35
N PHE A 97 10.35 -4.41 29.24
CA PHE A 97 8.95 -4.10 28.90
C PHE A 97 8.84 -3.11 27.73
N TRP A 98 9.65 -2.05 27.75
CA TRP A 98 9.65 -0.99 26.75
C TRP A 98 10.08 -1.51 25.37
N MET A 99 11.10 -2.39 25.34
CA MET A 99 11.53 -3.00 24.07
C MET A 99 10.43 -3.91 23.46
N LYS A 100 9.72 -4.67 24.34
CA LYS A 100 8.56 -5.46 23.89
C LYS A 100 7.44 -4.59 23.33
N ALA A 101 7.17 -3.45 23.97
CA ALA A 101 6.16 -2.51 23.50
C ALA A 101 6.53 -1.91 22.14
N VAL A 102 7.78 -1.50 21.96
CA VAL A 102 8.27 -0.94 20.68
C VAL A 102 8.23 -1.97 19.55
N ASN A 103 8.45 -3.25 19.82
CA ASN A 103 8.40 -4.29 18.78
C ASN A 103 7.03 -4.47 18.11
N GLY A 104 5.96 -3.95 18.71
CA GLY A 104 4.65 -3.90 18.06
C GLY A 104 4.49 -2.75 17.07
N LEU A 105 5.44 -1.81 17.05
CA LEU A 105 5.34 -0.58 16.28
C LEU A 105 5.87 -0.76 14.86
N ASN A 106 5.11 -0.24 13.90
CA ASN A 106 5.49 -0.10 12.50
C ASN A 106 5.30 1.37 12.08
N VAL A 107 6.34 1.98 11.53
CA VAL A 107 6.30 3.34 11.01
C VAL A 107 6.26 3.29 9.49
N ILE A 108 5.38 4.06 8.89
CA ILE A 108 5.09 4.02 7.45
C ILE A 108 5.19 5.44 6.91
N ALA A 109 5.83 5.58 5.76
CA ALA A 109 5.78 6.78 4.95
C ALA A 109 5.67 6.39 3.48
N GLU A 110 4.74 7.03 2.76
CA GLU A 110 4.48 6.71 1.37
C GLU A 110 4.18 7.95 0.53
N TYR A 111 4.52 7.86 -0.74
CA TYR A 111 4.18 8.82 -1.77
C TYR A 111 3.24 8.13 -2.77
N ASP A 112 2.04 8.64 -2.94
CA ASP A 112 0.95 8.06 -3.76
C ASP A 112 0.82 8.69 -5.15
N SER A 113 1.92 9.23 -5.69
CA SER A 113 2.05 10.06 -6.90
C SER A 113 1.42 11.46 -6.81
N TYR A 114 0.78 11.81 -5.72
CA TYR A 114 0.16 13.11 -5.50
C TYR A 114 0.63 13.75 -4.18
N SER A 115 0.66 12.99 -3.11
CA SER A 115 0.98 13.47 -1.78
C SER A 115 1.84 12.49 -0.99
N VAL A 116 2.52 13.01 0.01
CA VAL A 116 3.22 12.21 1.01
C VAL A 116 2.27 11.93 2.16
N ASN A 117 2.11 10.65 2.50
CA ASN A 117 1.33 10.17 3.62
C ASN A 117 2.25 9.55 4.66
N CYS A 118 1.90 9.67 5.92
CA CYS A 118 2.66 9.07 7.03
C CYS A 118 1.71 8.24 7.89
N GLY A 119 2.23 7.17 8.48
CA GLY A 119 1.41 6.32 9.32
C GLY A 119 2.19 5.60 10.40
N ILE A 120 1.46 5.16 11.39
CA ILE A 120 1.96 4.32 12.47
C ILE A 120 0.98 3.16 12.64
N GLY A 121 1.51 1.95 12.51
CA GLY A 121 0.80 0.72 12.84
C GLY A 121 1.27 0.17 14.18
N TYR A 122 0.38 -0.48 14.91
CA TYR A 122 0.72 -1.16 16.16
C TYR A 122 -0.01 -2.51 16.27
N ASN A 123 0.75 -3.55 16.58
CA ASN A 123 0.22 -4.90 16.82
C ASN A 123 -0.02 -5.08 18.32
N PHE A 124 -1.31 -5.07 18.74
CA PHE A 124 -1.70 -5.14 20.14
C PHE A 124 -1.65 -6.55 20.72
N TRP A 125 -2.05 -7.55 19.97
CA TRP A 125 -2.14 -8.91 20.44
C TRP A 125 -1.64 -9.89 19.40
N LYS A 126 -0.31 -10.15 19.45
CA LYS A 126 0.36 -10.99 18.46
C LYS A 126 -0.03 -10.54 17.04
N ASP A 127 -0.64 -11.42 16.27
CA ASP A 127 -1.11 -11.12 14.91
C ASP A 127 -2.63 -10.97 14.80
N TYR A 128 -3.36 -11.02 15.93
CA TYR A 128 -4.82 -11.02 15.90
C TYR A 128 -5.44 -9.63 15.80
N ILE A 129 -4.84 -8.65 16.45
CA ILE A 129 -5.37 -7.28 16.48
C ILE A 129 -4.24 -6.30 16.16
N SER A 130 -4.46 -5.48 15.15
CA SER A 130 -3.56 -4.39 14.77
C SER A 130 -4.35 -3.10 14.62
N GLY A 131 -3.82 -2.00 15.11
CA GLY A 131 -4.32 -0.66 14.85
C GLY A 131 -3.40 0.08 13.89
N VAL A 132 -3.96 0.96 13.09
CA VAL A 132 -3.22 1.87 12.22
C VAL A 132 -3.77 3.28 12.37
N VAL A 133 -2.89 4.25 12.46
CA VAL A 133 -3.20 5.67 12.35
C VAL A 133 -2.41 6.21 11.18
N GLU A 134 -3.09 6.83 10.25
CA GLU A 134 -2.52 7.42 9.06
C GLU A 134 -2.82 8.91 9.00
N LEU A 135 -1.87 9.66 8.48
CA LEU A 135 -1.99 11.08 8.19
C LEU A 135 -1.91 11.26 6.67
N THR A 136 -3.04 11.38 6.01
CA THR A 136 -3.08 11.72 4.58
C THR A 136 -2.53 13.14 4.40
N GLN A 137 -1.59 13.30 3.45
CA GLN A 137 -0.80 14.53 3.24
C GLN A 137 -0.03 14.96 4.50
N CYS A 138 0.28 14.02 5.41
CA CYS A 138 0.83 14.30 6.75
C CYS A 138 0.00 15.32 7.56
N LYS A 139 -1.29 15.46 7.28
CA LYS A 139 -2.18 16.48 7.86
C LYS A 139 -3.53 15.94 8.32
N TYR A 140 -4.18 15.11 7.51
CA TYR A 140 -5.54 14.65 7.77
C TYR A 140 -5.51 13.26 8.42
N PRO A 141 -5.89 13.14 9.71
CA PRO A 141 -5.82 11.86 10.40
C PRO A 141 -6.94 10.92 9.98
N SER A 142 -6.59 9.66 9.81
CA SER A 142 -7.50 8.53 9.73
C SER A 142 -7.00 7.42 10.65
N ALA A 143 -7.91 6.56 11.13
CA ALA A 143 -7.55 5.44 11.96
C ALA A 143 -8.36 4.21 11.58
N GLY A 144 -7.73 3.05 11.70
CA GLY A 144 -8.36 1.77 11.42
C GLY A 144 -7.88 0.68 12.37
N MET A 145 -8.67 -0.39 12.45
CA MET A 145 -8.29 -1.61 13.16
C MET A 145 -8.44 -2.80 12.24
N VAL A 146 -7.50 -3.73 12.33
CA VAL A 146 -7.50 -4.99 11.58
C VAL A 146 -7.59 -6.14 12.56
N PHE A 147 -8.59 -7.00 12.35
CA PHE A 147 -8.76 -8.25 13.08
C PHE A 147 -8.41 -9.41 12.14
N ARG A 148 -7.52 -10.29 12.57
CA ARG A 148 -7.13 -11.48 11.81
C ARG A 148 -7.61 -12.73 12.54
N ILE A 149 -8.33 -13.59 11.84
CA ILE A 149 -8.80 -14.88 12.34
C ILE A 149 -8.05 -15.97 11.58
N HIS A 150 -7.33 -16.81 12.31
CA HIS A 150 -6.67 -17.98 11.73
C HIS A 150 -7.63 -19.18 11.81
N LEU A 151 -8.21 -19.55 10.68
CA LEU A 151 -9.00 -20.76 10.55
C LEU A 151 -8.04 -21.96 10.41
N LYS A 152 -8.23 -22.98 11.25
CA LYS A 152 -7.51 -24.24 11.15
C LYS A 152 -8.23 -25.20 10.22
#